data_71e2ba15d1013fd84e5a72110c3a19a4
#
_entry.id   71e2ba15d1013fd84e5a72110c3a19a4
#
_cell.length_a   1.000
_cell.length_b   1.000
_cell.length_c   1.000
_cell.angle_alpha   90.00
_cell.angle_beta   90.00
_cell.angle_gamma   90.00
#
_symmetry.space_group_name_H-M   'P 1'
#
loop_
_entity.id
_entity.type
_entity.pdbx_description
1 polymer ?
#
loop_
_entity_poly.entity_id
_entity_poly.type
_entity_poly.pdbx_seq_one_letter_code
_entity_poly.pdbx_strand_id
1 'polypeptide(L)' 'WTAIQSTIRRAAQTAWSTNPSRVQELAGYPLDGCPSAVQFLEMLYNDLARG' A
#
# COMPACT_ATOMS: atom_id res chain seq x y z
N TRP A 1 17.65 0.46 -3.02
CA TRP A 1 16.23 0.64 -3.31
C TRP A 1 15.52 -0.67 -3.63
N THR A 2 16.18 -1.54 -4.39
CA THR A 2 15.56 -2.82 -4.78
C THR A 2 15.17 -3.67 -3.57
N ALA A 3 16.05 -3.77 -2.58
CA ALA A 3 15.75 -4.54 -1.37
C ALA A 3 14.60 -3.92 -0.59
N ILE A 4 14.57 -2.59 -0.50
CA ILE A 4 13.49 -1.87 0.18
C ILE A 4 12.19 -2.06 -0.58
N GLN A 5 12.25 -1.99 -1.91
CA GLN A 5 11.09 -2.16 -2.75
C GLN A 5 10.47 -3.55 -2.58
N SER A 6 11.30 -4.58 -2.51
CA SER A 6 10.84 -5.95 -2.28
C SER A 6 10.15 -6.09 -0.93
N THR A 7 10.73 -5.49 0.10
CA THR A 7 10.15 -5.51 1.45
C THR A 7 8.80 -4.82 1.47
N ILE A 8 8.71 -3.66 0.82
CA ILE A 8 7.46 -2.90 0.77
C ILE A 8 6.40 -3.67 -0.01
N ARG A 9 6.79 -4.29 -1.12
CA ARG A 9 5.87 -5.10 -1.91
C ARG A 9 5.30 -6.25 -1.10
N ARG A 10 6.16 -6.92 -0.32
CA ARG A 10 5.73 -8.01 0.54
C ARG A 10 4.75 -7.52 1.60
N ALA A 11 5.06 -6.39 2.21
CA ALA A 11 4.18 -5.80 3.21
C ALA A 11 2.83 -5.43 2.60
N ALA A 12 2.84 -4.87 1.40
CA ALA A 12 1.61 -4.52 0.70
C ALA A 12 0.78 -5.76 0.38
N GLN A 13 1.43 -6.83 -0.08
CA GLN A 13 0.74 -8.08 -0.39
C GLN A 13 0.14 -8.70 0.86
N THR A 14 0.86 -8.66 1.96
CA THR A 14 0.37 -9.19 3.23
C THR A 14 -0.83 -8.39 3.72
N ALA A 15 -0.74 -7.07 3.67
CA ALA A 15 -1.84 -6.20 4.07
C ALA A 15 -3.06 -6.42 3.18
N TRP A 16 -2.85 -6.53 1.87
CA TRP A 16 -3.93 -6.77 0.92
C TRP A 16 -4.62 -8.10 1.19
N SER A 17 -3.82 -9.12 1.46
CA SER A 17 -4.34 -10.47 1.72
C SER A 17 -5.11 -10.51 3.04
N THR A 18 -4.63 -9.78 4.04
CA THR A 18 -5.22 -9.80 5.38
C THR A 18 -6.47 -8.92 5.46
N ASN A 19 -6.39 -7.72 4.88
CA ASN A 19 -7.50 -6.77 4.97
C ASN A 19 -7.52 -5.83 3.78
N PRO A 20 -8.02 -6.31 2.61
CA PRO A 20 -8.04 -5.48 1.41
C PRO A 20 -8.88 -4.21 1.57
N SER A 21 -9.92 -4.24 2.37
CA SER A 21 -10.75 -3.06 2.61
C SER A 21 -9.94 -1.94 3.23
N ARG A 22 -9.07 -2.29 4.17
CA ARG A 22 -8.22 -1.31 4.84
C ARG A 22 -7.25 -0.67 3.87
N VAL A 23 -6.65 -1.47 2.99
CA VAL A 23 -5.73 -0.96 1.98
C VAL A 23 -6.45 -0.01 1.04
N GLN A 24 -7.66 -0.33 0.65
CA GLN A 24 -8.46 0.55 -0.21
C GLN A 24 -8.80 1.87 0.49
N GLU A 25 -9.07 1.81 1.79
CA GLU A 25 -9.30 3.03 2.56
C GLU A 25 -8.09 3.94 2.55
N LEU A 26 -6.90 3.36 2.70
CA LEU A 26 -5.66 4.13 2.66
C LEU A 26 -5.47 4.78 1.28
N ALA A 27 -5.81 4.06 0.22
CA ALA A 27 -5.68 4.58 -1.13
C ALA A 27 -6.66 5.70 -1.43
N GLY A 28 -7.84 5.66 -0.82
CA GLY A 28 -8.87 6.65 -1.07
C GLY A 28 -9.66 6.42 -2.34
N TYR A 29 -9.47 5.27 -2.97
CA TYR A 29 -10.19 4.87 -4.18
C TYR A 29 -10.16 3.35 -4.30
N PRO A 30 -11.11 2.76 -5.05
CA PRO A 30 -11.15 1.30 -5.22
C PRO A 30 -9.92 0.80 -5.97
N LEU A 31 -9.34 -0.29 -5.50
CA LEU A 31 -8.19 -0.93 -6.13
C LEU A 31 -8.62 -2.22 -6.81
N ASP A 32 -8.11 -2.46 -8.00
CA ASP A 32 -8.40 -3.69 -8.74
C ASP A 32 -7.61 -4.88 -8.20
N GLY A 33 -6.57 -4.61 -7.42
CA GLY A 33 -5.74 -5.65 -6.85
C GLY A 33 -4.67 -5.04 -5.96
N CYS A 34 -3.70 -5.87 -5.56
CA CYS A 34 -2.63 -5.43 -4.69
C CYS A 34 -1.85 -4.27 -5.32
N PRO A 35 -1.65 -3.15 -4.59
CA PRO A 35 -0.90 -2.02 -5.14
C PRO A 35 0.59 -2.36 -5.28
N SER A 36 1.26 -1.63 -6.19
CA SER A 36 2.70 -1.76 -6.35
C SER A 36 3.42 -1.14 -5.15
N ALA A 37 4.73 -1.42 -5.03
CA ALA A 37 5.51 -0.86 -3.93
C ALA A 37 5.48 0.67 -3.92
N VAL A 38 5.65 1.29 -5.09
CA VAL A 38 5.63 2.75 -5.20
C VAL A 38 4.25 3.29 -4.83
N GLN A 39 3.21 2.65 -5.33
CA GLN A 39 1.84 3.08 -5.04
C GLN A 39 1.54 2.97 -3.54
N PHE A 40 1.99 1.89 -2.92
CA PHE A 40 1.80 1.67 -1.49
C PHE A 40 2.52 2.75 -0.68
N LEU A 41 3.74 3.11 -1.09
CA LEU A 41 4.48 4.19 -0.44
C LEU A 41 3.75 5.52 -0.55
N GLU A 42 3.20 5.82 -1.72
CA GLU A 42 2.43 7.04 -1.92
C GLU A 42 1.21 7.09 -1.00
N MET A 43 0.54 5.96 -0.85
CA MET A 43 -0.62 5.85 0.03
C MET A 43 -0.24 6.15 1.47
N LEU A 44 0.87 5.56 1.94
CA LEU A 44 1.35 5.78 3.29
C LEU A 44 1.78 7.23 3.48
N TYR A 45 2.46 7.79 2.50
CA TYR A 45 2.91 9.18 2.56
C TYR A 45 1.72 10.13 2.67
N ASN A 46 0.70 9.91 1.87
CA ASN A 46 -0.50 10.73 1.88
C ASN A 46 -1.24 10.63 3.21
N ASP A 47 -1.28 9.43 3.78
CA ASP A 47 -1.93 9.20 5.07
C ASP A 47 -1.20 9.97 6.18
N LEU A 48 0.14 9.92 6.17
CA LEU A 48 0.94 10.64 7.14
C LEU A 48 0.80 12.16 6.98
N ALA A 49 0.77 12.63 5.73
CA ALA A 49 0.64 14.05 5.45
C ALA A 49 -0.72 14.60 5.87
N ARG A 50 -1.74 13.77 5.78
CA ARG A 50 -3.10 14.15 6.18
C ARG A 50 -3.24 14.24 7.68
N GLY A 51 -2.41 13.52 8.35
CA GLY A 51 -2.43 13.51 9.72
C GLY A 51 -2.38 13.10 10.77
#